data_4882243775a9389ecf973803a473b456
#
_entry.id   4882243775a9389ecf973803a473b456
#
_cell.length_a   1.000
_cell.length_b   1.000
_cell.length_c   1.000
_cell.angle_alpha   90.00
_cell.angle_beta   90.00
_cell.angle_gamma   90.00
#
_symmetry.space_group_name_H-M   'P 1'
#
loop_
_entity.id
_entity.type
_entity.pdbx_description
1 polymer ?
#
loop_
_entity_poly.entity_id
_entity_poly.type
_entity_poly.pdbx_seq_one_letter_code
_entity_poly.pdbx_strand_id
1 'polypeptide(L)'
;GSTLVYATSKSPTGPFEYRGVIIDNGVDYPGGNNHGSICKIKNQWYIFYHRMTNGTIMSRRGCVEKIDILPDGTIPQVCMTSLGFDNSLSPYKITPADIACVLKEGCIITEKNKFTRVITNIKNGAVIGYKYFDFGEDYSSKTMNFFAYVNGLGAKAKIHIKIDNENGEEIGCCYVNEDNAQVSCRVKNVTGTHAIYFVIEAPFSGDFVKMFDDRLLFELVSFLFE
;
A
#
# COMPACT_ATOMS: atom_id res chain seq x y z
N GLY A 1 20.28 -4.16 2.80
CA GLY A 1 19.24 -3.78 3.72
C GLY A 1 18.36 -2.67 3.21
N SER A 2 17.12 -2.75 3.58
CA SER A 2 16.07 -1.78 3.22
C SER A 2 15.75 -0.81 4.36
N THR A 3 16.48 -0.89 5.47
CA THR A 3 16.26 -0.10 6.69
C THR A 3 17.06 1.19 6.64
N LEU A 4 16.42 2.34 6.89
CA LEU A 4 17.09 3.61 7.15
C LEU A 4 17.22 3.82 8.65
N VAL A 5 18.42 4.08 9.08
CA VAL A 5 18.81 4.31 10.47
C VAL A 5 19.42 5.69 10.63
N TYR A 6 19.54 6.17 11.87
CA TYR A 6 20.21 7.43 12.15
C TYR A 6 21.14 7.35 13.34
N ALA A 7 22.08 8.25 13.37
CA ALA A 7 22.99 8.49 14.47
C ALA A 7 23.08 9.99 14.76
N THR A 8 23.40 10.34 15.99
CA THR A 8 23.58 11.75 16.41
C THR A 8 25.00 11.98 16.89
N SER A 9 25.47 13.22 16.80
CA SER A 9 26.74 13.66 17.36
C SER A 9 26.68 15.14 17.76
N LYS A 10 27.53 15.52 18.71
CA LYS A 10 27.75 16.94 19.09
C LYS A 10 28.72 17.65 18.14
N SER A 11 29.41 16.92 17.27
CA SER A 11 30.36 17.45 16.30
C SER A 11 30.12 16.84 14.92
N PRO A 12 30.33 17.59 13.82
CA PRO A 12 30.22 17.04 12.46
C PRO A 12 31.15 15.87 12.16
N THR A 13 32.24 15.76 12.93
CA THR A 13 33.24 14.69 12.79
C THR A 13 33.05 13.53 13.78
N GLY A 14 31.99 13.55 14.58
CA GLY A 14 31.70 12.53 15.60
C GLY A 14 32.33 12.82 16.98
N PRO A 15 32.37 11.83 17.86
CA PRO A 15 31.85 10.47 17.64
C PRO A 15 30.32 10.45 17.43
N PHE A 16 29.88 9.52 16.59
CA PHE A 16 28.45 9.31 16.31
C PHE A 16 27.88 8.21 17.19
N GLU A 17 26.74 8.47 17.78
CA GLU A 17 25.97 7.52 18.57
C GLU A 17 24.77 7.04 17.75
N TYR A 18 24.66 5.71 17.56
CA TYR A 18 23.51 5.10 16.89
C TYR A 18 22.24 5.30 17.74
N ARG A 19 21.16 5.76 17.11
CA ARG A 19 19.92 6.12 17.81
C ARG A 19 18.74 5.24 17.46
N GLY A 20 18.73 4.60 16.28
CA GLY A 20 17.63 3.72 15.90
C GLY A 20 17.28 3.73 14.43
N VAL A 21 16.13 3.12 14.15
CA VAL A 21 15.53 3.01 12.82
C VAL A 21 14.56 4.16 12.62
N ILE A 22 14.63 4.82 11.45
CA ILE A 22 13.63 5.81 11.03
C ILE A 22 12.51 5.11 10.27
N ILE A 23 12.87 4.29 9.27
CA ILE A 23 11.91 3.54 8.48
C ILE A 23 12.52 2.21 8.02
N ASP A 24 11.72 1.15 8.06
CA ASP A 24 12.05 -0.16 7.50
C ASP A 24 11.07 -0.52 6.40
N ASN A 25 11.47 -0.38 5.14
CA ASN A 25 10.63 -0.73 4.01
C ASN A 25 10.73 -2.21 3.60
N GLY A 26 11.40 -3.03 4.39
CA GLY A 26 11.42 -4.49 4.24
C GLY A 26 10.27 -5.21 4.95
N VAL A 27 9.51 -4.51 5.80
CA VAL A 27 8.42 -5.12 6.60
C VAL A 27 7.22 -5.48 5.72
N ASP A 28 6.69 -4.52 4.97
CA ASP A 28 5.49 -4.70 4.14
C ASP A 28 5.81 -4.80 2.64
N TYR A 29 7.05 -4.65 2.29
CA TYR A 29 7.56 -4.73 0.93
C TYR A 29 9.02 -5.19 0.93
N PRO A 30 9.30 -6.46 0.69
CA PRO A 30 10.66 -6.96 0.60
C PRO A 30 11.43 -6.28 -0.54
N GLY A 31 12.33 -5.41 -0.19
CA GLY A 31 13.13 -4.64 -1.15
C GLY A 31 14.62 -4.86 -0.98
N GLY A 32 15.44 -4.42 -1.94
CA GLY A 32 16.88 -4.61 -1.93
C GLY A 32 17.63 -3.57 -1.11
N ASN A 33 17.60 -2.31 -1.50
CA ASN A 33 18.27 -1.22 -0.81
C ASN A 33 17.34 -0.03 -0.55
N ASN A 34 17.80 0.89 0.28
CA ASN A 34 17.13 2.12 0.58
C ASN A 34 18.16 3.25 0.70
N HIS A 35 17.82 4.43 0.20
CA HIS A 35 18.53 5.68 0.42
C HIS A 35 17.52 6.72 0.81
N GLY A 36 17.89 7.61 1.72
CA GLY A 36 16.96 8.63 2.17
C GLY A 36 17.64 9.93 2.57
N SER A 37 16.82 10.95 2.72
CA SER A 37 17.20 12.25 3.27
C SER A 37 16.09 12.80 4.13
N ILE A 38 16.47 13.60 5.13
CA ILE A 38 15.54 14.31 6.00
C ILE A 38 15.48 15.78 5.54
N CYS A 39 14.27 16.31 5.41
CA CYS A 39 14.07 17.71 5.05
C CYS A 39 12.90 18.29 5.84
N LYS A 40 13.05 19.56 6.25
CA LYS A 40 11.96 20.34 6.86
C LYS A 40 11.27 21.17 5.80
N ILE A 41 9.98 20.95 5.61
CA ILE A 41 9.14 21.73 4.70
C ILE A 41 8.12 22.48 5.55
N LYS A 42 8.18 23.81 5.53
CA LYS A 42 7.43 24.66 6.47
C LYS A 42 7.75 24.26 7.93
N ASN A 43 6.77 23.76 8.66
CA ASN A 43 6.93 23.37 10.07
C ASN A 43 6.97 21.85 10.30
N GLN A 44 6.92 21.05 9.24
CA GLN A 44 6.90 19.59 9.30
C GLN A 44 8.22 19.01 8.78
N TRP A 45 8.79 18.04 9.50
CA TRP A 45 9.89 17.23 9.04
C TRP A 45 9.41 16.03 8.23
N TYR A 46 10.18 15.66 7.23
CA TYR A 46 9.90 14.53 6.33
C TYR A 46 11.15 13.69 6.14
N ILE A 47 10.96 12.38 6.01
CA ILE A 47 11.94 11.45 5.47
C ILE A 47 11.57 11.13 4.03
N PHE A 48 12.46 11.43 3.09
CA PHE A 48 12.36 10.99 1.70
C PHE A 48 13.18 9.72 1.53
N TYR A 49 12.62 8.73 0.88
CA TYR A 49 13.27 7.45 0.67
C TYR A 49 12.80 6.82 -0.64
N HIS A 50 13.24 5.62 -0.99
CA HIS A 50 12.75 4.94 -2.17
C HIS A 50 12.40 3.48 -1.91
N ARG A 51 11.57 2.92 -2.79
CA ARG A 51 11.24 1.51 -2.84
C ARG A 51 11.41 0.95 -4.26
N MET A 52 11.72 -0.34 -4.34
CA MET A 52 11.80 -1.08 -5.59
C MET A 52 10.50 -1.83 -5.83
N THR A 53 9.49 -1.13 -6.37
CA THR A 53 8.11 -1.63 -6.49
C THR A 53 7.84 -2.44 -7.75
N ASN A 54 8.83 -2.64 -8.62
CA ASN A 54 8.68 -3.39 -9.89
C ASN A 54 9.57 -4.64 -9.96
N GLY A 55 9.83 -5.28 -8.82
CA GLY A 55 10.59 -6.52 -8.77
C GLY A 55 12.06 -6.43 -9.24
N THR A 56 12.59 -5.23 -9.47
CA THR A 56 13.95 -4.99 -9.95
C THR A 56 14.61 -3.83 -9.23
N ILE A 57 15.93 -3.93 -9.00
CA ILE A 57 16.74 -2.85 -8.41
C ILE A 57 16.84 -1.61 -9.30
N MET A 58 16.45 -1.72 -10.56
CA MET A 58 16.50 -0.61 -11.53
C MET A 58 15.25 0.28 -11.47
N SER A 59 14.16 -0.18 -10.88
CA SER A 59 12.92 0.58 -10.77
C SER A 59 12.75 1.09 -9.34
N ARG A 60 13.18 2.31 -9.08
CA ARG A 60 13.09 2.95 -7.77
C ARG A 60 12.03 4.03 -7.77
N ARG A 61 11.12 3.99 -6.82
CA ARG A 61 10.07 5.00 -6.63
C ARG A 61 10.34 5.80 -5.39
N GLY A 62 10.29 7.14 -5.51
CA GLY A 62 10.38 8.05 -4.39
C GLY A 62 9.16 7.90 -3.48
N CYS A 63 9.43 7.85 -2.18
CA CYS A 63 8.43 7.80 -1.11
C CYS A 63 8.75 8.91 -0.10
N VAL A 64 7.76 9.31 0.67
CA VAL A 64 7.90 10.32 1.71
C VAL A 64 6.97 10.00 2.88
N GLU A 65 7.50 10.16 4.09
CA GLU A 65 6.72 10.07 5.34
C GLU A 65 6.97 11.28 6.21
N LYS A 66 5.97 11.69 6.99
CA LYS A 66 6.13 12.66 8.05
C LYS A 66 6.91 12.03 9.19
N ILE A 67 7.85 12.77 9.76
CA ILE A 67 8.59 12.36 10.95
C ILE A 67 8.57 13.48 11.98
N ASP A 68 8.74 13.12 13.24
CA ASP A 68 8.99 14.05 14.33
C ASP A 68 10.44 13.94 14.79
N ILE A 69 11.05 15.08 15.05
CA ILE A 69 12.35 15.16 15.74
C ILE A 69 12.05 15.73 17.12
N LEU A 70 12.17 14.90 18.14
CA LEU A 70 11.91 15.27 19.51
C LEU A 70 13.00 16.21 20.05
N PRO A 71 12.75 16.95 21.15
CA PRO A 71 13.71 17.92 21.69
C PRO A 71 15.09 17.32 22.04
N ASP A 72 15.16 16.03 22.36
CA ASP A 72 16.40 15.31 22.63
C ASP A 72 17.11 14.80 21.36
N GLY A 73 16.56 15.10 20.18
CA GLY A 73 17.06 14.63 18.89
C GLY A 73 16.58 13.22 18.49
N THR A 74 15.71 12.60 19.27
CA THR A 74 15.15 11.28 18.95
C THR A 74 14.16 11.41 17.78
N ILE A 75 14.23 10.46 16.82
CA ILE A 75 13.29 10.31 15.71
C ILE A 75 12.57 8.98 15.91
N PRO A 76 11.28 9.00 16.31
CA PRO A 76 10.50 7.76 16.38
C PRO A 76 10.43 7.07 15.01
N GLN A 77 10.48 5.74 15.02
CA GLN A 77 10.29 4.97 13.79
C GLN A 77 8.88 5.21 13.22
N VAL A 78 8.81 5.42 11.91
CA VAL A 78 7.55 5.60 11.18
C VAL A 78 7.26 4.39 10.28
N CYS A 79 5.98 4.16 10.02
CA CYS A 79 5.53 3.17 9.07
C CYS A 79 5.52 3.73 7.65
N MET A 80 5.68 2.87 6.66
CA MET A 80 5.37 3.20 5.28
C MET A 80 3.86 3.39 5.11
N THR A 81 3.48 4.49 4.45
CA THR A 81 2.08 4.82 4.18
C THR A 81 1.83 5.12 2.70
N SER A 82 0.57 5.33 2.36
CA SER A 82 0.14 5.83 1.06
C SER A 82 -0.11 7.34 1.07
N LEU A 83 0.21 8.03 2.17
CA LEU A 83 -0.20 9.42 2.42
C LEU A 83 0.59 10.45 1.63
N GLY A 84 1.88 10.18 1.37
CA GLY A 84 2.73 11.24 0.83
C GLY A 84 2.79 12.44 1.78
N PHE A 85 2.29 13.59 1.32
CA PHE A 85 2.24 14.83 2.11
C PHE A 85 0.91 15.04 2.85
N ASP A 86 -0.10 14.23 2.57
CA ASP A 86 -1.42 14.37 3.16
C ASP A 86 -1.46 13.87 4.62
N ASN A 87 -2.51 14.22 5.34
CA ASN A 87 -2.75 13.72 6.70
C ASN A 87 -3.58 12.44 6.67
N SER A 88 -4.48 12.34 5.69
CA SER A 88 -5.33 11.18 5.42
C SER A 88 -5.73 11.17 3.96
N LEU A 89 -6.08 9.99 3.44
CA LEU A 89 -6.70 9.84 2.14
C LEU A 89 -8.22 9.93 2.29
N SER A 90 -8.90 10.48 1.28
CA SER A 90 -10.36 10.41 1.23
C SER A 90 -10.78 9.12 0.53
N PRO A 91 -11.61 8.27 1.17
CA PRO A 91 -12.12 7.06 0.52
C PRO A 91 -13.07 7.39 -0.65
N TYR A 92 -13.67 8.58 -0.64
CA TYR A 92 -14.66 9.06 -1.63
C TYR A 92 -14.03 9.71 -2.87
N LYS A 93 -12.73 9.60 -3.03
CA LYS A 93 -11.99 10.02 -4.24
C LYS A 93 -11.34 8.81 -4.88
N ILE A 94 -11.16 8.87 -6.19
CA ILE A 94 -10.43 7.83 -6.92
C ILE A 94 -9.01 7.73 -6.35
N THR A 95 -8.69 6.57 -5.82
CA THR A 95 -7.35 6.23 -5.31
C THR A 95 -6.61 5.45 -6.39
N PRO A 96 -5.50 5.96 -6.93
CA PRO A 96 -4.66 5.21 -7.84
C PRO A 96 -4.06 3.97 -7.17
N ALA A 97 -4.03 2.84 -7.87
CA ALA A 97 -3.51 1.61 -7.28
C ALA A 97 -2.02 1.68 -6.93
N ASP A 98 -1.25 2.49 -7.67
CA ASP A 98 0.20 2.57 -7.53
C ASP A 98 0.71 3.28 -6.27
N ILE A 99 -0.18 3.86 -5.44
CA ILE A 99 0.19 4.39 -4.12
C ILE A 99 0.15 3.33 -3.00
N ALA A 100 -0.07 2.07 -3.34
CA ALA A 100 -0.04 0.99 -2.36
C ALA A 100 1.27 0.98 -1.56
N CYS A 101 1.15 0.91 -0.22
CA CYS A 101 2.30 0.81 0.67
C CYS A 101 2.58 -0.63 1.10
N VAL A 102 1.64 -1.56 0.91
CA VAL A 102 1.81 -3.00 1.14
C VAL A 102 1.62 -3.74 -0.18
N LEU A 103 2.59 -4.58 -0.55
CA LEU A 103 2.54 -5.46 -1.71
C LEU A 103 3.19 -6.79 -1.33
N LYS A 104 2.39 -7.87 -1.27
CA LYS A 104 2.87 -9.21 -0.91
C LYS A 104 2.57 -10.21 -2.02
N GLU A 105 3.15 -11.39 -1.93
CA GLU A 105 2.97 -12.49 -2.88
C GLU A 105 3.33 -12.12 -4.33
N GLY A 106 4.38 -11.30 -4.47
CA GLY A 106 4.96 -10.97 -5.76
C GLY A 106 4.22 -9.90 -6.56
N CYS A 107 3.21 -9.24 -6.01
CA CYS A 107 2.59 -8.07 -6.63
C CYS A 107 3.63 -6.98 -6.91
N ILE A 108 3.54 -6.38 -8.08
CA ILE A 108 4.43 -5.28 -8.52
C ILE A 108 3.62 -4.13 -9.10
N ILE A 109 4.22 -2.93 -9.05
CA ILE A 109 3.68 -1.74 -9.72
C ILE A 109 4.42 -1.58 -11.05
N THR A 110 3.69 -1.53 -12.16
CA THR A 110 4.25 -1.35 -13.50
C THR A 110 3.60 -0.19 -14.24
N GLU A 111 4.30 0.32 -15.23
CA GLU A 111 3.80 1.39 -16.11
C GLU A 111 3.09 0.78 -17.32
N LYS A 112 1.81 1.12 -17.50
CA LYS A 112 1.04 0.77 -18.69
C LYS A 112 1.26 1.76 -19.82
N ASN A 113 1.40 3.02 -19.46
CA ASN A 113 1.71 4.11 -20.38
C ASN A 113 2.30 5.28 -19.58
N LYS A 114 2.56 6.41 -20.26
CA LYS A 114 3.17 7.61 -19.66
C LYS A 114 2.45 8.14 -18.40
N PHE A 115 1.14 7.90 -18.29
CA PHE A 115 0.30 8.50 -17.25
C PHE A 115 -0.35 7.49 -16.30
N THR A 116 -0.33 6.21 -16.64
CA THR A 116 -1.06 5.17 -15.90
C THR A 116 -0.11 4.10 -15.41
N ARG A 117 -0.14 3.86 -14.11
CA ARG A 117 0.51 2.73 -13.45
C ARG A 117 -0.55 1.82 -12.87
N VAL A 118 -0.24 0.55 -12.81
CA VAL A 118 -1.16 -0.48 -12.29
C VAL A 118 -0.40 -1.41 -11.35
N ILE A 119 -1.11 -2.06 -10.46
CA ILE A 119 -0.58 -3.23 -9.77
C ILE A 119 -0.86 -4.44 -10.66
N THR A 120 0.19 -5.18 -10.96
CA THR A 120 0.15 -6.41 -11.75
C THR A 120 0.80 -7.57 -11.00
N ASN A 121 0.90 -8.73 -11.65
CA ASN A 121 1.36 -9.97 -11.04
C ASN A 121 0.50 -10.38 -9.83
N ILE A 122 -0.79 -10.05 -9.89
CA ILE A 122 -1.76 -10.39 -8.86
C ILE A 122 -2.18 -11.85 -9.05
N LYS A 123 -1.83 -12.67 -8.06
CA LYS A 123 -2.11 -14.12 -8.00
C LYS A 123 -3.00 -14.43 -6.80
N ASN A 124 -3.38 -15.70 -6.66
CA ASN A 124 -4.05 -16.17 -5.47
C ASN A 124 -3.19 -15.94 -4.21
N GLY A 125 -3.79 -15.41 -3.15
CA GLY A 125 -3.11 -15.06 -1.90
C GLY A 125 -2.47 -13.67 -1.90
N ALA A 126 -2.47 -12.93 -3.00
CA ALA A 126 -1.92 -11.59 -3.08
C ALA A 126 -2.55 -10.65 -2.03
N VAL A 127 -1.72 -9.79 -1.43
CA VAL A 127 -2.15 -8.77 -0.48
C VAL A 127 -1.67 -7.40 -0.94
N ILE A 128 -2.61 -6.46 -1.03
CA ILE A 128 -2.36 -5.08 -1.42
C ILE A 128 -2.94 -4.18 -0.33
N GLY A 129 -2.12 -3.28 0.23
CA GLY A 129 -2.57 -2.43 1.33
C GLY A 129 -2.28 -0.96 1.13
N TYR A 130 -3.18 -0.13 1.66
CA TYR A 130 -3.16 1.32 1.62
C TYR A 130 -3.38 1.90 3.02
N LYS A 131 -2.62 2.91 3.42
CA LYS A 131 -2.68 3.52 4.77
C LYS A 131 -2.58 5.03 4.63
N TYR A 132 -3.44 5.83 5.24
CA TYR A 132 -4.68 5.59 5.95
C TYR A 132 -5.79 6.43 5.30
N PHE A 133 -7.03 5.92 5.34
CA PHE A 133 -8.22 6.64 4.86
C PHE A 133 -9.02 7.19 6.05
N ASP A 134 -9.52 8.41 5.91
CA ASP A 134 -10.45 9.01 6.85
C ASP A 134 -11.87 8.91 6.29
N PHE A 135 -12.67 8.01 6.88
CA PHE A 135 -14.08 7.78 6.53
C PHE A 135 -15.04 8.78 7.19
N GLY A 136 -14.52 9.66 8.07
CA GLY A 136 -15.32 10.60 8.84
C GLY A 136 -15.90 10.00 10.12
N GLU A 137 -16.63 10.83 10.87
CA GLU A 137 -17.17 10.45 12.18
C GLU A 137 -18.59 9.88 12.08
N ASP A 138 -19.35 10.29 11.06
CA ASP A 138 -20.75 9.87 10.87
C ASP A 138 -20.99 9.54 9.40
N TYR A 139 -21.67 8.44 9.16
CA TYR A 139 -22.11 8.03 7.85
C TYR A 139 -23.63 7.88 7.84
N SER A 140 -24.31 8.77 7.12
CA SER A 140 -25.77 8.85 7.09
C SER A 140 -26.45 7.64 6.42
N SER A 141 -25.72 6.91 5.57
CA SER A 141 -26.19 5.68 4.91
C SER A 141 -25.79 4.43 5.70
N LYS A 142 -26.67 3.45 5.76
CA LYS A 142 -26.37 2.14 6.39
C LYS A 142 -25.49 1.23 5.53
N THR A 143 -25.27 1.59 4.27
CA THR A 143 -24.48 0.81 3.33
C THR A 143 -23.63 1.73 2.49
N MET A 144 -22.43 1.29 2.21
CA MET A 144 -21.44 1.92 1.36
C MET A 144 -21.19 1.01 0.15
N ASN A 145 -20.85 1.57 -0.99
CA ASN A 145 -20.43 0.80 -2.15
C ASN A 145 -18.93 0.94 -2.34
N PHE A 146 -18.29 -0.12 -2.77
CA PHE A 146 -16.91 -0.14 -3.22
C PHE A 146 -16.88 -0.35 -4.73
N PHE A 147 -16.00 0.37 -5.41
CA PHE A 147 -15.73 0.25 -6.83
C PHE A 147 -14.24 0.07 -7.05
N ALA A 148 -13.85 -0.88 -7.91
CA ALA A 148 -12.48 -1.01 -8.40
C ALA A 148 -12.46 -1.03 -9.92
N TYR A 149 -11.48 -0.35 -10.48
CA TYR A 149 -11.17 -0.39 -11.91
C TYR A 149 -10.03 -1.39 -12.11
N VAL A 150 -10.31 -2.41 -12.89
CA VAL A 150 -9.41 -3.55 -13.11
C VAL A 150 -9.30 -3.87 -14.60
N ASN A 151 -8.20 -4.49 -14.99
CA ASN A 151 -8.07 -5.14 -16.29
C ASN A 151 -8.08 -6.65 -16.03
N GLY A 152 -9.15 -7.35 -16.39
CA GLY A 152 -9.25 -8.80 -16.29
C GLY A 152 -8.23 -9.49 -17.20
N LEU A 153 -7.70 -10.61 -16.74
CA LEU A 153 -6.69 -11.42 -17.48
C LEU A 153 -7.19 -12.83 -17.76
N GLY A 154 -8.51 -13.00 -17.93
CA GLY A 154 -9.12 -14.29 -18.27
C GLY A 154 -9.32 -15.23 -17.08
N ALA A 155 -9.26 -14.73 -15.86
CA ALA A 155 -9.46 -15.55 -14.66
C ALA A 155 -10.46 -14.89 -13.70
N LYS A 156 -11.23 -15.75 -12.99
CA LYS A 156 -12.12 -15.30 -11.93
C LYS A 156 -11.35 -15.13 -10.63
N ALA A 157 -11.68 -14.07 -9.88
CA ALA A 157 -11.09 -13.79 -8.59
C ALA A 157 -12.09 -13.14 -7.63
N LYS A 158 -11.76 -13.13 -6.35
CA LYS A 158 -12.42 -12.33 -5.32
C LYS A 158 -11.43 -11.36 -4.72
N ILE A 159 -11.90 -10.15 -4.46
CA ILE A 159 -11.19 -9.12 -3.70
C ILE A 159 -11.89 -9.04 -2.34
N HIS A 160 -11.30 -9.62 -1.32
CA HIS A 160 -11.74 -9.45 0.06
C HIS A 160 -11.24 -8.09 0.56
N ILE A 161 -12.17 -7.22 0.93
CA ILE A 161 -11.89 -5.85 1.38
C ILE A 161 -11.87 -5.87 2.90
N LYS A 162 -10.69 -5.62 3.48
CA LYS A 162 -10.46 -5.67 4.92
C LYS A 162 -9.95 -4.35 5.45
N ILE A 163 -10.20 -4.06 6.72
CA ILE A 163 -9.69 -2.88 7.40
C ILE A 163 -8.53 -3.22 8.34
N ASP A 164 -7.63 -2.26 8.50
CA ASP A 164 -6.49 -2.18 9.41
C ASP A 164 -5.34 -3.15 9.14
N ASN A 165 -5.62 -4.39 8.76
CA ASN A 165 -4.61 -5.36 8.36
C ASN A 165 -5.21 -6.49 7.50
N GLU A 166 -4.35 -7.32 6.92
CA GLU A 166 -4.77 -8.43 6.03
C GLU A 166 -5.63 -9.50 6.72
N ASN A 167 -5.57 -9.60 8.04
CA ASN A 167 -6.39 -10.50 8.86
C ASN A 167 -7.50 -9.74 9.60
N GLY A 168 -7.66 -8.44 9.32
CA GLY A 168 -8.65 -7.57 9.93
C GLY A 168 -10.08 -7.90 9.52
N GLU A 169 -11.01 -7.08 10.01
CA GLU A 169 -12.43 -7.25 9.67
C GLU A 169 -12.65 -7.14 8.17
N GLU A 170 -13.37 -8.10 7.60
CA GLU A 170 -13.83 -8.03 6.23
C GLU A 170 -15.10 -7.19 6.16
N ILE A 171 -15.03 -6.10 5.41
CA ILE A 171 -16.15 -5.19 5.21
C ILE A 171 -16.93 -5.49 3.93
N GLY A 172 -16.36 -6.25 3.01
CA GLY A 172 -17.00 -6.66 1.76
C GLY A 172 -16.13 -7.56 0.91
N CYS A 173 -16.78 -8.15 -0.12
CA CYS A 173 -16.10 -9.00 -1.09
C CYS A 173 -16.60 -8.67 -2.50
N CYS A 174 -15.68 -8.34 -3.38
CA CYS A 174 -15.95 -7.98 -4.77
C CYS A 174 -15.49 -9.09 -5.71
N TYR A 175 -16.31 -9.41 -6.73
CA TYR A 175 -16.01 -10.47 -7.69
C TYR A 175 -15.44 -9.88 -8.98
N VAL A 176 -14.29 -10.37 -9.39
CA VAL A 176 -13.68 -10.10 -10.70
C VAL A 176 -14.00 -11.26 -11.62
N ASN A 177 -14.61 -10.97 -12.75
CA ASN A 177 -14.81 -11.92 -13.85
C ASN A 177 -13.73 -11.72 -14.93
N GLU A 178 -13.72 -12.60 -15.91
CA GLU A 178 -12.63 -12.75 -16.89
C GLU A 178 -12.27 -11.46 -17.64
N ASP A 179 -13.26 -10.60 -17.96
CA ASP A 179 -13.08 -9.42 -18.81
C ASP A 179 -13.58 -8.10 -18.18
N ASN A 180 -13.67 -8.03 -16.85
CA ASN A 180 -14.17 -6.80 -16.22
C ASN A 180 -13.20 -5.63 -16.36
N ALA A 181 -13.76 -4.45 -16.70
CA ALA A 181 -13.07 -3.16 -16.58
C ALA A 181 -13.41 -2.44 -15.26
N GLN A 182 -14.57 -2.73 -14.69
CA GLN A 182 -15.02 -2.19 -13.41
C GLN A 182 -15.78 -3.27 -12.64
N VAL A 183 -15.51 -3.37 -11.36
CA VAL A 183 -16.21 -4.25 -10.42
C VAL A 183 -16.72 -3.44 -9.24
N SER A 184 -17.81 -3.88 -8.64
CA SER A 184 -18.38 -3.22 -7.47
C SER A 184 -19.02 -4.22 -6.51
N CYS A 185 -19.10 -3.85 -5.24
CA CYS A 185 -19.83 -4.58 -4.24
C CYS A 185 -20.33 -3.65 -3.13
N ARG A 186 -21.34 -4.10 -2.41
CA ARG A 186 -21.71 -3.48 -1.13
C ARG A 186 -20.70 -3.81 -0.06
N VAL A 187 -20.36 -2.82 0.75
CA VAL A 187 -19.50 -2.98 1.91
C VAL A 187 -20.21 -2.48 3.16
N LYS A 188 -19.78 -2.95 4.32
CA LYS A 188 -20.19 -2.40 5.61
C LYS A 188 -19.76 -0.94 5.72
N ASN A 189 -20.55 -0.14 6.39
CA ASN A 189 -20.16 1.22 6.76
C ASN A 189 -18.94 1.20 7.67
N VAL A 190 -18.02 2.09 7.38
CA VAL A 190 -16.81 2.31 8.15
C VAL A 190 -16.79 3.78 8.56
N THR A 191 -16.37 4.08 9.79
CA THR A 191 -16.15 5.44 10.29
C THR A 191 -14.79 5.53 10.94
N GLY A 192 -14.22 6.72 11.01
CA GLY A 192 -12.87 6.93 11.54
C GLY A 192 -11.76 6.69 10.53
N THR A 193 -10.55 6.52 11.04
CA THR A 193 -9.35 6.37 10.21
C THR A 193 -8.91 4.92 10.16
N HIS A 194 -8.88 4.34 8.97
CA HIS A 194 -8.53 2.94 8.75
C HIS A 194 -7.56 2.74 7.59
N ALA A 195 -6.74 1.72 7.69
CA ALA A 195 -6.04 1.16 6.54
C ALA A 195 -6.98 0.24 5.75
N ILE A 196 -6.80 0.16 4.44
CA ILE A 196 -7.58 -0.72 3.56
C ILE A 196 -6.64 -1.78 2.99
N TYR A 197 -7.08 -3.04 3.08
CA TYR A 197 -6.36 -4.18 2.56
C TYR A 197 -7.23 -4.98 1.59
N PHE A 198 -6.66 -5.30 0.44
CA PHE A 198 -7.25 -6.24 -0.52
C PHE A 198 -6.51 -7.56 -0.41
N VAL A 199 -7.23 -8.60 -0.01
CA VAL A 199 -6.73 -9.98 0.01
C VAL A 199 -7.39 -10.72 -1.15
N ILE A 200 -6.59 -11.31 -2.02
CA ILE A 200 -7.07 -11.87 -3.28
C ILE A 200 -7.22 -13.39 -3.17
N GLU A 201 -8.40 -13.89 -3.51
CA GLU A 201 -8.72 -15.30 -3.60
C GLU A 201 -9.05 -15.68 -5.06
N ALA A 202 -8.46 -16.74 -5.55
CA ALA A 202 -8.84 -17.33 -6.83
C ALA A 202 -9.58 -18.66 -6.61
N PRO A 203 -10.77 -18.85 -7.22
CA PRO A 203 -11.46 -20.12 -7.14
C PRO A 203 -10.70 -21.22 -7.90
N PHE A 204 -10.65 -22.40 -7.32
CA PHE A 204 -10.07 -23.59 -7.92
C PHE A 204 -11.13 -24.63 -8.24
N SER A 205 -10.89 -25.38 -9.32
CA SER A 205 -11.67 -26.54 -9.70
C SER A 205 -10.79 -27.81 -9.70
N GLY A 206 -10.21 -28.17 -8.55
CA GLY A 206 -9.42 -29.37 -8.40
C GLY A 206 -8.12 -29.19 -7.63
N ASP A 207 -7.76 -30.17 -6.81
CA ASP A 207 -6.64 -30.07 -5.86
C ASP A 207 -5.26 -30.06 -6.53
N PHE A 208 -5.10 -30.73 -7.66
CA PHE A 208 -3.82 -30.80 -8.37
C PHE A 208 -3.43 -29.45 -8.97
N VAL A 209 -4.39 -28.69 -9.47
CA VAL A 209 -4.17 -27.36 -10.07
C VAL A 209 -3.78 -26.34 -9.00
N LYS A 210 -4.26 -26.49 -7.77
CA LYS A 210 -4.00 -25.58 -6.66
C LYS A 210 -2.52 -25.48 -6.30
N MET A 211 -1.76 -26.55 -6.41
CA MET A 211 -0.32 -26.60 -6.09
C MET A 211 0.56 -25.82 -7.06
N PHE A 212 0.07 -25.59 -8.29
CA PHE A 212 0.84 -24.97 -9.38
C PHE A 212 0.14 -23.75 -9.98
N ASP A 213 -0.75 -23.11 -9.21
CA ASP A 213 -1.53 -21.97 -9.72
C ASP A 213 -0.68 -20.72 -9.78
N ASP A 214 -0.16 -20.44 -10.97
CA ASP A 214 0.56 -19.23 -11.33
C ASP A 214 -0.27 -18.24 -12.15
N ARG A 215 -1.58 -18.45 -12.25
CA ARG A 215 -2.45 -17.58 -13.04
C ARG A 215 -2.36 -16.14 -12.57
N LEU A 216 -2.19 -15.24 -13.51
CA LEU A 216 -2.39 -13.82 -13.32
C LEU A 216 -3.90 -13.54 -13.41
N LEU A 217 -4.45 -12.92 -12.41
CA LEU A 217 -5.90 -12.82 -12.25
C LEU A 217 -6.46 -11.53 -12.88
N PHE A 218 -5.85 -10.41 -12.56
CA PHE A 218 -6.21 -9.09 -13.08
C PHE A 218 -5.09 -8.09 -12.77
N GLU A 219 -5.22 -6.89 -13.34
CA GLU A 219 -4.44 -5.73 -12.93
C GLU A 219 -5.36 -4.75 -12.21
N LEU A 220 -4.89 -4.17 -11.10
CA LEU A 220 -5.63 -3.15 -10.37
C LEU A 220 -5.15 -1.76 -10.83
N VAL A 221 -6.09 -0.93 -11.25
CA VAL A 221 -5.84 0.42 -11.78
C VAL A 221 -6.12 1.48 -10.72
N SER A 222 -7.31 1.44 -10.12
CA SER A 222 -7.75 2.38 -9.07
C SER A 222 -8.99 1.86 -8.37
N PHE A 223 -9.40 2.54 -7.29
CA PHE A 223 -10.62 2.22 -6.56
C PHE A 223 -11.18 3.45 -5.84
N LEU A 224 -12.43 3.36 -5.36
CA LEU A 224 -13.07 4.34 -4.49
C LEU A 224 -14.22 3.70 -3.71
N PHE A 225 -14.73 4.42 -2.72
CA PHE A 225 -15.95 4.12 -1.97
C PHE A 225 -17.00 5.21 -2.22
N GLU A 226 -18.29 4.85 -2.22
CA GLU A 226 -19.44 5.77 -2.36
C GLU A 226 -20.58 5.39 -1.40
#